data_3fbf9116fcd789e106e0efdda7596a9e
#
_entry.id   3fbf9116fcd789e106e0efdda7596a9e
#
_cell.length_a   1.000
_cell.length_b   1.000
_cell.length_c   1.000
_cell.angle_alpha   90.00
_cell.angle_beta   90.00
_cell.angle_gamma   90.00
#
_symmetry.space_group_name_H-M   'P 1'
#
loop_
_entity.id
_entity.type
_entity.pdbx_description
1 polymer ?
#
loop_
_entity_poly.entity_id
_entity_poly.type
_entity_poly.pdbx_seq_one_letter_code
_entity_poly.pdbx_strand_id
1 'polypeptide(L)'
;MECYLDNSATTKPCKAAVDAEISALTELYGNPSSLHQKGVDAYMLLEKSRGTIAASLKASPDEIYFTPCGTVSNNTAIFGAVGAKKRLGKKIVTTALEHPSVEKCMERLEESGFEVVRVQPQSDGNISLKDFENAIDENTILVSVMAVNNEVGSVMPTENLKKIIKSKNSPALLHVDDVQGYMKIPLCPKSCGIDLMSVSAHKVHGPKGVGALYINKNVRINPYILGGGQENNMCSGTQGMPAIAGFAAAVENCGSVEKNLKYTAKLNLRLRERIKEIPGVHINSPENALPYIINISIDEIPSQVSVNFFSMNGVYISAGSACSKGHRSNVLQSMGLPPDRIDSAIRISLSNDTSID
;
A
#
# COMPACT_ATOMS: atom_id res chain seq x y z
N MET A 1 -0.55 27.37 13.62
CA MET A 1 -1.02 26.76 12.36
C MET A 1 -0.65 25.30 12.42
N GLU A 2 -1.54 24.37 12.04
CA GLU A 2 -1.25 22.94 12.01
C GLU A 2 -0.87 22.52 10.60
N CYS A 3 0.29 21.88 10.44
CA CYS A 3 0.78 21.37 9.15
C CYS A 3 0.99 19.87 9.25
N TYR A 4 0.06 19.08 8.70
CA TYR A 4 0.11 17.61 8.74
C TYR A 4 0.82 17.05 7.49
N LEU A 5 2.03 16.55 7.69
CA LEU A 5 2.93 16.02 6.67
C LEU A 5 3.32 14.55 6.92
N ASP A 6 2.44 13.79 7.58
CA ASP A 6 2.62 12.35 7.83
C ASP A 6 1.53 11.49 7.13
N ASN A 7 1.14 11.91 5.92
CA ASN A 7 0.06 11.25 5.15
C ASN A 7 0.42 9.82 4.71
N SER A 8 1.69 9.46 4.66
CA SER A 8 2.11 8.06 4.42
C SER A 8 1.90 7.14 5.62
N ALA A 9 1.79 7.67 6.85
CA ALA A 9 1.37 6.87 8.01
C ALA A 9 -0.15 6.69 8.02
N THR A 10 -0.90 7.77 7.88
CA THR A 10 -2.37 7.77 7.72
C THR A 10 -2.81 9.14 7.21
N THR A 11 -3.91 9.21 6.47
CA THR A 11 -4.52 10.49 6.09
C THR A 11 -5.68 10.85 7.02
N LYS A 12 -6.03 12.13 7.10
CA LYS A 12 -7.25 12.59 7.72
C LYS A 12 -8.44 12.16 6.84
N PRO A 13 -9.48 11.50 7.38
CA PRO A 13 -10.68 11.19 6.60
C PRO A 13 -11.32 12.46 6.03
N CYS A 14 -11.73 12.40 4.77
CA CYS A 14 -12.46 13.50 4.15
C CYS A 14 -13.91 13.57 4.69
N LYS A 15 -14.54 14.73 4.54
CA LYS A 15 -15.90 14.93 5.04
C LYS A 15 -16.89 13.91 4.47
N ALA A 16 -16.79 13.63 3.16
CA ALA A 16 -17.67 12.64 2.52
C ALA A 16 -17.54 11.24 3.14
N ALA A 17 -16.32 10.82 3.51
CA ALA A 17 -16.10 9.55 4.20
C ALA A 17 -16.74 9.53 5.58
N VAL A 18 -16.59 10.61 6.36
CA VAL A 18 -17.18 10.73 7.70
C VAL A 18 -18.72 10.72 7.62
N ASP A 19 -19.31 11.48 6.69
CA ASP A 19 -20.76 11.54 6.53
C ASP A 19 -21.33 10.15 6.12
N ALA A 20 -20.64 9.42 5.25
CA ALA A 20 -21.03 8.07 4.85
C ALA A 20 -20.94 7.06 6.01
N GLU A 21 -19.91 7.16 6.86
CA GLU A 21 -19.82 6.33 8.08
C GLU A 21 -20.97 6.61 9.04
N ILE A 22 -21.29 7.88 9.29
CA ILE A 22 -22.41 8.28 10.16
C ILE A 22 -23.74 7.72 9.63
N SER A 23 -24.02 7.88 8.34
CA SER A 23 -25.24 7.32 7.73
C SER A 23 -25.32 5.80 7.87
N ALA A 24 -24.21 5.10 7.65
CA ALA A 24 -24.16 3.64 7.82
C ALA A 24 -24.32 3.20 9.28
N LEU A 25 -23.89 4.02 10.26
CA LEU A 25 -24.08 3.73 11.69
C LEU A 25 -25.49 4.01 12.18
N THR A 26 -26.19 5.02 11.64
CA THR A 26 -27.45 5.52 12.18
C THR A 26 -28.68 5.08 11.38
N GLU A 27 -28.54 4.95 10.06
CA GLU A 27 -29.68 4.69 9.16
C GLU A 27 -29.59 3.31 8.50
N LEU A 28 -28.38 2.92 8.00
CA LEU A 28 -28.15 1.71 7.22
C LEU A 28 -27.40 0.63 8.02
N TYR A 29 -27.70 0.51 9.30
CA TYR A 29 -27.00 -0.32 10.30
C TYR A 29 -27.29 -1.83 10.20
N GLY A 30 -28.07 -2.28 9.22
CA GLY A 30 -28.44 -3.68 9.05
C GLY A 30 -27.23 -4.59 8.76
N ASN A 31 -27.38 -5.89 9.08
CA ASN A 31 -26.42 -6.88 8.64
C ASN A 31 -26.70 -7.26 7.17
N PRO A 32 -25.76 -7.14 6.23
CA PRO A 32 -25.97 -7.47 4.82
C PRO A 32 -26.43 -8.92 4.55
N SER A 33 -26.21 -9.82 5.51
CA SER A 33 -26.66 -11.23 5.42
C SER A 33 -28.10 -11.46 5.87
N SER A 34 -28.78 -10.44 6.41
CA SER A 34 -30.16 -10.55 6.90
C SER A 34 -31.18 -10.41 5.77
N LEU A 35 -32.26 -11.22 5.82
CA LEU A 35 -33.30 -11.26 4.78
C LEU A 35 -34.37 -10.16 4.92
N HIS A 36 -34.43 -9.46 6.04
CA HIS A 36 -35.35 -8.36 6.24
C HIS A 36 -34.88 -7.05 5.59
N GLN A 37 -35.76 -6.07 5.41
CA GLN A 37 -35.51 -4.83 4.68
C GLN A 37 -34.19 -4.13 5.10
N LYS A 38 -33.92 -4.02 6.41
CA LYS A 38 -32.65 -3.41 6.89
C LYS A 38 -31.39 -4.16 6.43
N GLY A 39 -31.46 -5.48 6.29
CA GLY A 39 -30.38 -6.28 5.72
C GLY A 39 -30.21 -6.05 4.23
N VAL A 40 -31.33 -5.97 3.50
CA VAL A 40 -31.34 -5.65 2.05
C VAL A 40 -30.73 -4.26 1.81
N ASP A 41 -31.12 -3.25 2.59
CA ASP A 41 -30.58 -1.88 2.47
C ASP A 41 -29.05 -1.87 2.69
N ALA A 42 -28.55 -2.59 3.71
CA ALA A 42 -27.13 -2.74 3.99
C ALA A 42 -26.41 -3.51 2.88
N TYR A 43 -27.01 -4.55 2.31
CA TYR A 43 -26.46 -5.30 1.18
C TYR A 43 -26.34 -4.40 -0.07
N MET A 44 -27.35 -3.59 -0.37
CA MET A 44 -27.27 -2.64 -1.49
C MET A 44 -26.17 -1.60 -1.30
N LEU A 45 -25.94 -1.12 -0.08
CA LEU A 45 -24.83 -0.24 0.25
C LEU A 45 -23.49 -0.94 0.06
N LEU A 46 -23.35 -2.22 0.51
CA LEU A 46 -22.15 -3.02 0.33
C LEU A 46 -21.78 -3.16 -1.14
N GLU A 47 -22.75 -3.57 -1.98
CA GLU A 47 -22.51 -3.79 -3.40
C GLU A 47 -22.25 -2.48 -4.17
N LYS A 48 -22.92 -1.38 -3.81
CA LYS A 48 -22.60 -0.05 -4.34
C LYS A 48 -21.15 0.33 -4.00
N SER A 49 -20.75 0.16 -2.75
CA SER A 49 -19.38 0.46 -2.30
C SER A 49 -18.34 -0.40 -3.03
N ARG A 50 -18.64 -1.69 -3.22
CA ARG A 50 -17.81 -2.63 -4.00
C ARG A 50 -17.66 -2.18 -5.44
N GLY A 51 -18.75 -1.74 -6.06
CA GLY A 51 -18.75 -1.17 -7.42
C GLY A 51 -17.87 0.05 -7.55
N THR A 52 -17.88 0.95 -6.56
CA THR A 52 -17.01 2.14 -6.54
C THR A 52 -15.53 1.76 -6.49
N ILE A 53 -15.14 0.83 -5.60
CA ILE A 53 -13.75 0.36 -5.51
C ILE A 53 -13.34 -0.36 -6.81
N ALA A 54 -14.21 -1.20 -7.35
CA ALA A 54 -13.95 -1.88 -8.62
C ALA A 54 -13.72 -0.88 -9.76
N ALA A 55 -14.56 0.13 -9.89
CA ALA A 55 -14.45 1.16 -10.93
C ALA A 55 -13.13 1.92 -10.83
N SER A 56 -12.65 2.26 -9.62
CA SER A 56 -11.37 2.94 -9.40
C SER A 56 -10.15 2.13 -9.89
N LEU A 57 -10.25 0.80 -9.84
CA LEU A 57 -9.23 -0.14 -10.32
C LEU A 57 -9.47 -0.60 -11.77
N LYS A 58 -10.53 -0.11 -12.44
CA LYS A 58 -10.99 -0.61 -13.75
C LYS A 58 -11.23 -2.13 -13.73
N ALA A 59 -11.71 -2.63 -12.61
CA ALA A 59 -12.03 -4.03 -12.33
C ALA A 59 -13.54 -4.27 -12.35
N SER A 60 -13.95 -5.54 -12.22
CA SER A 60 -15.35 -5.92 -12.01
C SER A 60 -15.65 -6.04 -10.50
N PRO A 61 -16.89 -5.79 -10.05
CA PRO A 61 -17.23 -5.88 -8.62
C PRO A 61 -16.93 -7.26 -8.00
N ASP A 62 -17.10 -8.34 -8.76
CA ASP A 62 -16.79 -9.71 -8.36
C ASP A 62 -15.29 -10.02 -8.18
N GLU A 63 -14.41 -9.09 -8.54
CA GLU A 63 -12.97 -9.16 -8.34
C GLU A 63 -12.52 -8.43 -7.06
N ILE A 64 -13.42 -7.78 -6.31
CA ILE A 64 -13.09 -6.99 -5.11
C ILE A 64 -13.62 -7.68 -3.85
N TYR A 65 -12.76 -7.83 -2.87
CA TYR A 65 -13.05 -8.43 -1.57
C TYR A 65 -12.66 -7.46 -0.47
N PHE A 66 -13.59 -7.08 0.39
CA PHE A 66 -13.29 -6.21 1.52
C PHE A 66 -12.54 -6.96 2.62
N THR A 67 -11.61 -6.26 3.23
CA THR A 67 -10.77 -6.76 4.33
C THR A 67 -10.70 -5.72 5.45
N PRO A 68 -10.34 -6.10 6.68
CA PRO A 68 -10.20 -5.14 7.79
C PRO A 68 -9.08 -4.11 7.59
N CYS A 69 -8.07 -4.40 6.75
CA CYS A 69 -6.97 -3.46 6.48
C CYS A 69 -6.03 -4.02 5.39
N GLY A 70 -5.11 -3.20 4.88
CA GLY A 70 -4.09 -3.63 3.92
C GLY A 70 -3.23 -4.81 4.39
N THR A 71 -2.93 -4.90 5.69
CA THR A 71 -2.19 -6.05 6.26
C THR A 71 -2.95 -7.36 6.05
N VAL A 72 -4.27 -7.37 6.29
CA VAL A 72 -5.09 -8.56 6.06
C VAL A 72 -5.21 -8.86 4.56
N SER A 73 -5.30 -7.84 3.70
CA SER A 73 -5.25 -8.02 2.24
C SER A 73 -3.95 -8.70 1.80
N ASN A 74 -2.79 -8.20 2.25
CA ASN A 74 -1.47 -8.77 1.93
C ASN A 74 -1.34 -10.22 2.42
N ASN A 75 -1.72 -10.50 3.67
CA ASN A 75 -1.67 -11.86 4.22
C ASN A 75 -2.58 -12.82 3.45
N THR A 76 -3.82 -12.40 3.13
CA THR A 76 -4.76 -13.21 2.36
C THR A 76 -4.22 -13.49 0.94
N ALA A 77 -3.67 -12.48 0.28
CA ALA A 77 -3.07 -12.64 -1.04
C ALA A 77 -1.89 -13.60 -1.03
N ILE A 78 -0.92 -13.39 -0.12
CA ILE A 78 0.33 -14.16 -0.06
C ILE A 78 0.07 -15.61 0.35
N PHE A 79 -0.54 -15.84 1.51
CA PHE A 79 -0.80 -17.21 1.99
C PHE A 79 -1.81 -17.94 1.11
N GLY A 80 -2.81 -17.23 0.58
CA GLY A 80 -3.78 -17.78 -0.34
C GLY A 80 -3.15 -18.23 -1.66
N ALA A 81 -2.28 -17.41 -2.25
CA ALA A 81 -1.54 -17.72 -3.48
C ALA A 81 -0.60 -18.91 -3.27
N VAL A 82 0.23 -18.86 -2.23
CA VAL A 82 1.16 -19.96 -1.90
C VAL A 82 0.40 -21.26 -1.64
N GLY A 83 -0.69 -21.21 -0.85
CA GLY A 83 -1.54 -22.37 -0.59
C GLY A 83 -2.10 -23.01 -1.86
N ALA A 84 -2.48 -22.21 -2.84
CA ALA A 84 -3.00 -22.69 -4.13
C ALA A 84 -1.91 -23.21 -5.08
N LYS A 85 -0.68 -22.67 -4.99
CA LYS A 85 0.40 -22.94 -5.95
C LYS A 85 1.54 -23.83 -5.44
N LYS A 86 1.60 -24.18 -4.14
CA LYS A 86 2.69 -24.93 -3.49
C LYS A 86 3.06 -26.29 -4.12
N ARG A 87 2.19 -26.84 -4.99
CA ARG A 87 2.48 -28.08 -5.74
C ARG A 87 3.26 -27.83 -7.03
N LEU A 88 3.35 -26.59 -7.50
CA LEU A 88 3.98 -26.18 -8.75
C LEU A 88 5.41 -25.69 -8.55
N GLY A 89 5.80 -25.37 -7.31
CA GLY A 89 7.13 -24.89 -6.98
C GLY A 89 7.24 -24.48 -5.51
N LYS A 90 8.42 -24.01 -5.12
CA LYS A 90 8.70 -23.59 -3.73
C LYS A 90 9.40 -22.23 -3.63
N LYS A 91 9.57 -21.54 -4.74
CA LYS A 91 10.27 -20.26 -4.77
C LYS A 91 9.29 -19.09 -4.78
N ILE A 92 9.62 -18.07 -4.01
CA ILE A 92 8.86 -16.81 -3.89
C ILE A 92 9.86 -15.68 -4.15
N VAL A 93 9.47 -14.70 -4.94
CA VAL A 93 10.28 -13.51 -5.22
C VAL A 93 9.57 -12.29 -4.65
N THR A 94 10.31 -11.49 -3.89
CA THR A 94 9.85 -10.23 -3.29
C THR A 94 10.96 -9.18 -3.36
N THR A 95 10.79 -8.02 -2.72
CA THR A 95 11.85 -7.01 -2.64
C THR A 95 12.34 -6.83 -1.20
N ALA A 96 13.54 -6.29 -1.03
CA ALA A 96 14.06 -5.91 0.29
C ALA A 96 13.42 -4.60 0.83
N LEU A 97 12.49 -4.01 0.08
CA LEU A 97 11.84 -2.74 0.42
C LEU A 97 10.42 -2.91 0.98
N GLU A 98 9.96 -4.15 1.15
CA GLU A 98 8.56 -4.44 1.48
C GLU A 98 8.14 -3.94 2.86
N HIS A 99 6.85 -3.62 2.97
CA HIS A 99 6.24 -3.31 4.25
C HIS A 99 6.24 -4.55 5.17
N PRO A 100 6.33 -4.38 6.52
CA PRO A 100 6.31 -5.51 7.46
C PRO A 100 5.14 -6.49 7.28
N SER A 101 3.99 -6.06 6.76
CA SER A 101 2.85 -6.93 6.45
C SER A 101 3.12 -7.94 5.32
N VAL A 102 4.10 -7.68 4.47
CA VAL A 102 4.61 -8.59 3.45
C VAL A 102 5.84 -9.32 3.97
N GLU A 103 6.83 -8.61 4.52
CA GLU A 103 8.09 -9.20 4.98
C GLU A 103 7.88 -10.29 6.04
N LYS A 104 6.98 -10.05 7.03
CA LYS A 104 6.66 -11.08 8.03
C LYS A 104 5.96 -12.32 7.46
N CYS A 105 5.25 -12.17 6.34
CA CYS A 105 4.74 -13.32 5.60
C CYS A 105 5.87 -14.10 4.93
N MET A 106 6.88 -13.40 4.38
CA MET A 106 8.04 -14.02 3.75
C MET A 106 8.89 -14.80 4.77
N GLU A 107 9.20 -14.20 5.93
CA GLU A 107 9.88 -14.89 7.04
C GLU A 107 9.12 -16.17 7.45
N ARG A 108 7.80 -16.09 7.59
CA ARG A 108 6.98 -17.25 7.95
C ARG A 108 6.98 -18.35 6.88
N LEU A 109 7.06 -17.97 5.61
CA LEU A 109 7.14 -18.93 4.50
C LEU A 109 8.54 -19.57 4.41
N GLU A 110 9.62 -18.85 4.71
CA GLU A 110 10.97 -19.42 4.86
C GLU A 110 11.01 -20.48 5.97
N GLU A 111 10.45 -20.18 7.15
CA GLU A 111 10.29 -21.15 8.23
C GLU A 111 9.49 -22.41 7.81
N SER A 112 8.59 -22.24 6.83
CA SER A 112 7.77 -23.34 6.27
C SER A 112 8.45 -24.08 5.11
N GLY A 113 9.72 -23.77 4.82
CA GLY A 113 10.56 -24.45 3.83
C GLY A 113 10.38 -23.95 2.39
N PHE A 114 9.90 -22.72 2.20
CA PHE A 114 9.94 -22.05 0.90
C PHE A 114 11.25 -21.28 0.73
N GLU A 115 11.73 -21.20 -0.50
CA GLU A 115 12.84 -20.33 -0.89
C GLU A 115 12.29 -18.92 -1.13
N VAL A 116 12.75 -17.92 -0.38
CA VAL A 116 12.37 -16.52 -0.58
C VAL A 116 13.57 -15.72 -1.08
N VAL A 117 13.44 -15.17 -2.28
CA VAL A 117 14.45 -14.31 -2.90
C VAL A 117 13.98 -12.84 -2.78
N ARG A 118 14.79 -12.03 -2.09
CA ARG A 118 14.57 -10.59 -1.93
C ARG A 118 15.43 -9.82 -2.91
N VAL A 119 14.81 -9.26 -3.95
CA VAL A 119 15.50 -8.40 -4.91
C VAL A 119 15.95 -7.11 -4.19
N GLN A 120 17.25 -6.83 -4.29
CA GLN A 120 17.86 -5.68 -3.59
C GLN A 120 17.66 -4.40 -4.40
N PRO A 121 17.43 -3.25 -3.73
CA PRO A 121 17.43 -1.96 -4.38
C PRO A 121 18.85 -1.53 -4.75
N GLN A 122 18.95 -0.62 -5.71
CA GLN A 122 20.15 0.18 -5.96
C GLN A 122 20.30 1.25 -4.86
N SER A 123 21.45 1.90 -4.80
CA SER A 123 21.73 2.94 -3.79
C SER A 123 20.78 4.15 -3.87
N ASP A 124 20.12 4.35 -5.00
CA ASP A 124 19.09 5.36 -5.19
C ASP A 124 17.68 4.88 -4.80
N GLY A 125 17.53 3.65 -4.33
CA GLY A 125 16.25 3.05 -3.92
C GLY A 125 15.39 2.50 -5.06
N ASN A 126 15.84 2.56 -6.31
CA ASN A 126 15.17 1.92 -7.43
C ASN A 126 15.53 0.43 -7.52
N ILE A 127 14.67 -0.38 -8.14
CA ILE A 127 14.94 -1.81 -8.41
C ILE A 127 14.94 -2.03 -9.91
N SER A 128 15.98 -2.74 -10.38
CA SER A 128 16.15 -3.06 -11.79
C SER A 128 15.24 -4.22 -12.22
N LEU A 129 14.62 -4.10 -13.40
CA LEU A 129 13.89 -5.22 -14.03
C LEU A 129 14.79 -6.45 -14.28
N LYS A 130 16.09 -6.23 -14.56
CA LYS A 130 17.05 -7.31 -14.76
C LYS A 130 17.24 -8.16 -13.50
N ASP A 131 17.15 -7.57 -12.32
CA ASP A 131 17.28 -8.32 -11.07
C ASP A 131 16.06 -9.21 -10.84
N PHE A 132 14.86 -8.78 -11.24
CA PHE A 132 13.68 -9.65 -11.29
C PHE A 132 13.81 -10.75 -12.33
N GLU A 133 14.36 -10.47 -13.52
CA GLU A 133 14.63 -11.47 -14.55
C GLU A 133 15.58 -12.57 -14.07
N ASN A 134 16.57 -12.22 -13.25
CA ASN A 134 17.51 -13.16 -12.67
C ASN A 134 16.89 -13.95 -11.50
N ALA A 135 15.97 -13.36 -10.76
CA ALA A 135 15.34 -13.97 -9.59
C ALA A 135 14.21 -14.94 -9.94
N ILE A 136 13.45 -14.67 -11.02
CA ILE A 136 12.26 -15.44 -11.41
C ILE A 136 12.65 -16.60 -12.34
N ASP A 137 12.12 -17.79 -12.03
CA ASP A 137 12.27 -19.02 -12.83
C ASP A 137 10.99 -19.87 -12.81
N GLU A 138 11.05 -21.07 -13.41
CA GLU A 138 9.93 -22.02 -13.49
C GLU A 138 9.48 -22.59 -12.13
N ASN A 139 10.32 -22.50 -11.09
CA ASN A 139 10.00 -22.92 -9.72
C ASN A 139 9.34 -21.82 -8.90
N THR A 140 9.31 -20.59 -9.42
CA THR A 140 8.70 -19.44 -8.75
C THR A 140 7.17 -19.51 -8.82
N ILE A 141 6.49 -19.46 -7.66
CA ILE A 141 5.03 -19.57 -7.54
C ILE A 141 4.34 -18.27 -7.13
N LEU A 142 5.08 -17.32 -6.60
CA LEU A 142 4.59 -15.99 -6.22
C LEU A 142 5.68 -14.95 -6.48
N VAL A 143 5.30 -13.83 -7.08
CA VAL A 143 6.04 -12.58 -7.10
C VAL A 143 5.21 -11.57 -6.34
N SER A 144 5.70 -11.07 -5.20
CA SER A 144 4.98 -10.12 -4.34
C SER A 144 5.80 -8.88 -4.16
N VAL A 145 5.31 -7.74 -4.63
CA VAL A 145 6.03 -6.46 -4.62
C VAL A 145 5.11 -5.32 -4.23
N MET A 146 5.64 -4.32 -3.52
CA MET A 146 4.91 -3.07 -3.33
C MET A 146 4.91 -2.24 -4.62
N ALA A 147 3.86 -1.46 -4.88
CA ALA A 147 3.84 -0.51 -5.99
C ALA A 147 4.71 0.72 -5.70
N VAL A 148 4.62 1.20 -4.46
CA VAL A 148 5.35 2.39 -3.99
C VAL A 148 5.88 2.14 -2.58
N ASN A 149 7.15 2.44 -2.37
CA ASN A 149 7.74 2.34 -1.04
C ASN A 149 7.23 3.46 -0.12
N ASN A 150 6.83 3.08 1.09
CA ASN A 150 6.23 4.00 2.07
C ASN A 150 7.22 4.91 2.81
N GLU A 151 8.54 4.65 2.71
CA GLU A 151 9.59 5.41 3.38
C GLU A 151 10.28 6.42 2.45
N VAL A 152 10.70 5.97 1.27
CA VAL A 152 11.46 6.79 0.32
C VAL A 152 10.70 7.15 -0.95
N GLY A 153 9.52 6.55 -1.16
CA GLY A 153 8.68 6.85 -2.31
C GLY A 153 9.10 6.19 -3.62
N SER A 154 10.06 5.26 -3.61
CA SER A 154 10.46 4.51 -4.81
C SER A 154 9.26 3.85 -5.48
N VAL A 155 9.15 3.98 -6.80
CA VAL A 155 8.06 3.37 -7.58
C VAL A 155 8.60 2.10 -8.25
N MET A 156 7.95 0.96 -7.97
CA MET A 156 8.38 -0.33 -8.51
C MET A 156 7.89 -0.52 -9.95
N PRO A 157 8.66 -1.22 -10.80
CA PRO A 157 8.35 -1.41 -12.23
C PRO A 157 7.29 -2.52 -12.43
N THR A 158 6.18 -2.45 -11.70
CA THR A 158 5.12 -3.49 -11.62
C THR A 158 4.50 -3.83 -12.98
N GLU A 159 4.42 -2.86 -13.91
CA GLU A 159 3.82 -3.02 -15.23
C GLU A 159 4.53 -4.07 -16.13
N ASN A 160 5.81 -4.36 -15.85
CA ASN A 160 6.62 -5.27 -16.65
C ASN A 160 6.78 -6.67 -16.02
N LEU A 161 6.48 -6.83 -14.73
CA LEU A 161 6.75 -8.08 -14.00
C LEU A 161 5.97 -9.28 -14.58
N LYS A 162 4.72 -9.07 -15.00
CA LYS A 162 3.94 -10.16 -15.61
C LYS A 162 4.53 -10.66 -16.92
N LYS A 163 5.20 -9.78 -17.70
CA LYS A 163 5.90 -10.18 -18.92
C LYS A 163 7.11 -11.05 -18.59
N ILE A 164 7.87 -10.70 -17.55
CA ILE A 164 9.02 -11.48 -17.07
C ILE A 164 8.54 -12.85 -16.57
N ILE A 165 7.51 -12.92 -15.73
CA ILE A 165 6.92 -14.17 -15.24
C ILE A 165 6.57 -15.10 -16.42
N LYS A 166 5.92 -14.56 -17.44
CA LYS A 166 5.56 -15.34 -18.64
C LYS A 166 6.77 -15.79 -19.45
N SER A 167 7.76 -14.92 -19.65
CA SER A 167 8.97 -15.26 -20.43
C SER A 167 9.82 -16.35 -19.79
N LYS A 168 9.72 -16.49 -18.44
CA LYS A 168 10.39 -17.53 -17.65
C LYS A 168 9.58 -18.82 -17.54
N ASN A 169 8.43 -18.94 -18.22
CA ASN A 169 7.48 -20.06 -18.06
C ASN A 169 7.08 -20.32 -16.60
N SER A 170 7.12 -19.28 -15.77
CA SER A 170 6.84 -19.37 -14.35
C SER A 170 5.33 -19.49 -14.08
N PRO A 171 4.88 -20.40 -13.17
CA PRO A 171 3.49 -20.47 -12.73
C PRO A 171 3.10 -19.38 -11.74
N ALA A 172 4.00 -18.42 -11.46
CA ALA A 172 3.84 -17.43 -10.41
C ALA A 172 2.61 -16.54 -10.62
N LEU A 173 1.90 -16.30 -9.52
CA LEU A 173 0.98 -15.19 -9.41
C LEU A 173 1.74 -13.91 -9.10
N LEU A 174 1.26 -12.80 -9.67
CA LEU A 174 1.77 -11.46 -9.37
C LEU A 174 0.86 -10.79 -8.35
N HIS A 175 1.36 -10.58 -7.13
CA HIS A 175 0.75 -9.76 -6.09
C HIS A 175 1.42 -8.40 -6.02
N VAL A 176 0.61 -7.35 -5.95
CA VAL A 176 1.09 -5.97 -5.76
C VAL A 176 0.45 -5.37 -4.50
N ASP A 177 1.29 -4.98 -3.54
CA ASP A 177 0.88 -4.12 -2.43
C ASP A 177 0.80 -2.67 -2.94
N ASP A 178 -0.40 -2.24 -3.29
CA ASP A 178 -0.66 -0.87 -3.78
C ASP A 178 -1.21 0.06 -2.70
N VAL A 179 -0.98 -0.24 -1.43
CA VAL A 179 -1.47 0.57 -0.30
C VAL A 179 -0.96 2.02 -0.37
N GLN A 180 0.26 2.25 -0.82
CA GLN A 180 0.81 3.60 -0.98
C GLN A 180 0.55 4.23 -2.35
N GLY A 181 0.39 3.43 -3.40
CA GLY A 181 0.19 3.91 -4.77
C GLY A 181 -1.29 4.13 -5.13
N TYR A 182 -2.21 3.42 -4.47
CA TYR A 182 -3.64 3.49 -4.76
C TYR A 182 -4.16 4.92 -4.75
N MET A 183 -4.85 5.32 -5.81
CA MET A 183 -5.36 6.68 -6.07
C MET A 183 -4.28 7.78 -6.13
N LYS A 184 -2.99 7.40 -6.19
CA LYS A 184 -1.85 8.33 -6.34
C LYS A 184 -1.06 8.11 -7.62
N ILE A 185 -1.04 6.86 -8.14
CA ILE A 185 -0.48 6.53 -9.45
C ILE A 185 -1.55 5.87 -10.34
N PRO A 186 -1.45 5.99 -11.67
CA PRO A 186 -2.44 5.41 -12.58
C PRO A 186 -2.20 3.90 -12.81
N LEU A 187 -2.19 3.10 -11.75
CA LEU A 187 -1.95 1.66 -11.82
C LEU A 187 -3.27 0.90 -12.02
N CYS A 188 -3.38 0.19 -13.15
CA CYS A 188 -4.55 -0.62 -13.47
C CYS A 188 -4.18 -2.11 -13.46
N PRO A 189 -4.74 -2.93 -12.55
CA PRO A 189 -4.34 -4.33 -12.41
C PRO A 189 -4.52 -5.14 -13.71
N LYS A 190 -5.59 -4.92 -14.47
CA LYS A 190 -5.84 -5.68 -15.71
C LYS A 190 -4.81 -5.37 -16.80
N SER A 191 -4.48 -4.11 -17.02
CA SER A 191 -3.52 -3.72 -18.07
C SER A 191 -2.09 -4.16 -17.74
N CYS A 192 -1.73 -4.20 -16.44
CA CYS A 192 -0.41 -4.63 -15.97
C CYS A 192 -0.33 -6.15 -15.75
N GLY A 193 -1.45 -6.87 -15.90
CA GLY A 193 -1.52 -8.32 -15.69
C GLY A 193 -1.31 -8.73 -14.23
N ILE A 194 -1.65 -7.85 -13.30
CA ILE A 194 -1.60 -8.12 -11.86
C ILE A 194 -2.70 -9.11 -11.51
N ASP A 195 -2.35 -10.15 -10.78
CA ASP A 195 -3.27 -11.20 -10.38
C ASP A 195 -3.98 -10.86 -9.06
N LEU A 196 -3.25 -10.23 -8.13
CA LEU A 196 -3.72 -9.86 -6.79
C LEU A 196 -3.22 -8.44 -6.46
N MET A 197 -4.07 -7.57 -5.90
CA MET A 197 -3.67 -6.22 -5.50
C MET A 197 -4.31 -5.84 -4.18
N SER A 198 -3.49 -5.39 -3.23
CA SER A 198 -3.93 -4.94 -1.91
C SER A 198 -4.02 -3.43 -1.85
N VAL A 199 -5.13 -2.89 -1.32
CA VAL A 199 -5.36 -1.46 -1.11
C VAL A 199 -5.93 -1.18 0.28
N SER A 200 -5.80 0.07 0.76
CA SER A 200 -6.29 0.46 2.10
C SER A 200 -6.88 1.87 2.09
N ALA A 201 -8.01 2.03 2.76
CA ALA A 201 -8.76 3.27 2.77
C ALA A 201 -8.03 4.43 3.45
N HIS A 202 -7.35 4.17 4.57
CA HIS A 202 -6.74 5.22 5.38
C HIS A 202 -5.53 5.91 4.74
N LYS A 203 -5.12 5.49 3.56
CA LYS A 203 -4.05 6.15 2.76
C LYS A 203 -4.62 7.08 1.67
N VAL A 204 -5.96 7.10 1.53
CA VAL A 204 -6.68 7.86 0.50
C VAL A 204 -7.85 8.66 1.09
N HIS A 205 -7.64 9.23 2.27
CA HIS A 205 -8.63 10.02 3.02
C HIS A 205 -9.90 9.27 3.41
N GLY A 206 -9.82 7.94 3.47
CA GLY A 206 -10.86 7.06 3.99
C GLY A 206 -10.62 6.68 5.46
N PRO A 207 -11.55 5.92 6.06
CA PRO A 207 -11.44 5.48 7.45
C PRO A 207 -10.35 4.43 7.64
N LYS A 208 -9.94 4.27 8.90
CA LYS A 208 -9.15 3.11 9.36
C LYS A 208 -10.07 1.90 9.50
N GLY A 209 -9.48 0.71 9.55
CA GLY A 209 -10.24 -0.53 9.78
C GLY A 209 -10.89 -1.11 8.53
N VAL A 210 -10.54 -0.65 7.34
CA VAL A 210 -10.97 -1.21 6.06
C VAL A 210 -9.90 -1.13 5.00
N GLY A 211 -9.82 -2.18 4.18
CA GLY A 211 -9.05 -2.29 2.96
C GLY A 211 -9.82 -3.12 1.94
N ALA A 212 -9.18 -3.39 0.81
CA ALA A 212 -9.72 -4.31 -0.17
C ALA A 212 -8.60 -5.11 -0.84
N LEU A 213 -8.94 -6.33 -1.25
CA LEU A 213 -8.10 -7.19 -2.08
C LEU A 213 -8.78 -7.36 -3.44
N TYR A 214 -8.10 -6.92 -4.50
CA TYR A 214 -8.44 -7.30 -5.86
C TYR A 214 -7.90 -8.71 -6.15
N ILE A 215 -8.74 -9.57 -6.68
CA ILE A 215 -8.38 -10.90 -7.18
C ILE A 215 -8.89 -11.01 -8.62
N ASN A 216 -7.99 -11.18 -9.58
CA ASN A 216 -8.37 -11.39 -10.97
C ASN A 216 -9.32 -12.61 -11.07
N LYS A 217 -10.44 -12.47 -11.74
CA LYS A 217 -11.48 -13.51 -11.87
C LYS A 217 -10.99 -14.86 -12.41
N ASN A 218 -9.87 -14.87 -13.14
CA ASN A 218 -9.25 -16.09 -13.68
C ASN A 218 -8.24 -16.73 -12.71
N VAL A 219 -8.04 -16.13 -11.54
CA VAL A 219 -7.09 -16.58 -10.51
C VAL A 219 -7.87 -17.18 -9.34
N ARG A 220 -7.36 -18.30 -8.83
CA ARG A 220 -7.88 -18.92 -7.61
C ARG A 220 -6.79 -18.92 -6.55
N ILE A 221 -7.12 -18.45 -5.37
CA ILE A 221 -6.31 -18.54 -4.17
C ILE A 221 -7.11 -19.24 -3.07
N ASN A 222 -6.41 -19.76 -2.06
CA ASN A 222 -7.07 -20.36 -0.91
C ASN A 222 -7.54 -19.27 0.05
N PRO A 223 -8.72 -19.37 0.66
CA PRO A 223 -9.14 -18.49 1.74
C PRO A 223 -8.14 -18.52 2.90
N TYR A 224 -7.87 -17.35 3.50
CA TYR A 224 -7.00 -17.25 4.67
C TYR A 224 -7.81 -17.10 5.98
N ILE A 225 -8.90 -16.33 5.93
CA ILE A 225 -9.79 -16.13 7.09
C ILE A 225 -11.08 -16.92 6.86
N LEU A 226 -11.21 -18.00 7.62
CA LEU A 226 -12.34 -18.93 7.51
C LEU A 226 -13.48 -18.52 8.46
N GLY A 227 -14.73 -18.83 8.08
CA GLY A 227 -15.92 -18.55 8.90
C GLY A 227 -17.22 -18.64 8.14
N GLY A 228 -18.10 -17.65 8.33
CA GLY A 228 -19.50 -17.65 7.87
C GLY A 228 -19.74 -17.35 6.39
N GLY A 229 -18.72 -17.35 5.55
CA GLY A 229 -18.86 -17.26 4.10
C GLY A 229 -18.91 -15.82 3.53
N GLN A 230 -18.77 -14.82 4.37
CA GLN A 230 -18.73 -13.42 3.90
C GLN A 230 -17.59 -13.22 2.89
N GLU A 231 -17.72 -12.19 2.05
CA GLU A 231 -16.78 -11.91 0.96
C GLU A 231 -16.50 -13.16 0.09
N ASN A 232 -17.56 -13.88 -0.27
CA ASN A 232 -17.49 -15.13 -1.05
C ASN A 232 -16.50 -16.15 -0.48
N ASN A 233 -16.47 -16.31 0.82
CA ASN A 233 -15.55 -17.14 1.62
C ASN A 233 -14.10 -16.64 1.65
N MET A 234 -13.75 -15.53 1.03
CA MET A 234 -12.36 -15.07 0.95
C MET A 234 -11.88 -14.41 2.23
N CYS A 235 -12.76 -13.66 2.90
CA CYS A 235 -12.48 -12.99 4.16
C CYS A 235 -13.75 -13.03 5.03
N SER A 236 -13.95 -14.13 5.76
CA SER A 236 -15.14 -14.31 6.57
C SER A 236 -15.14 -13.38 7.79
N GLY A 237 -16.34 -13.00 8.23
CA GLY A 237 -16.61 -12.08 9.33
C GLY A 237 -17.63 -11.02 8.92
N THR A 238 -18.41 -10.52 9.88
CA THR A 238 -19.38 -9.46 9.60
C THR A 238 -18.69 -8.24 9.01
N GLN A 239 -19.17 -7.78 7.85
CA GLN A 239 -18.58 -6.64 7.15
C GLN A 239 -18.72 -5.36 7.98
N GLY A 240 -17.63 -4.59 8.09
CA GLY A 240 -17.58 -3.29 8.73
C GLY A 240 -18.25 -2.21 7.87
N MET A 241 -19.59 -2.26 7.75
CA MET A 241 -20.36 -1.44 6.83
C MET A 241 -20.05 0.05 6.90
N PRO A 242 -19.91 0.68 8.11
CA PRO A 242 -19.56 2.09 8.18
C PRO A 242 -18.23 2.40 7.49
N ALA A 243 -17.18 1.64 7.81
CA ALA A 243 -15.87 1.85 7.22
C ALA A 243 -15.85 1.54 5.71
N ILE A 244 -16.61 0.54 5.23
CA ILE A 244 -16.74 0.24 3.80
C ILE A 244 -17.42 1.41 3.06
N ALA A 245 -18.50 1.96 3.61
CA ALA A 245 -19.18 3.12 3.04
C ALA A 245 -18.27 4.36 3.00
N GLY A 246 -17.55 4.62 4.10
CA GLY A 246 -16.57 5.69 4.17
C GLY A 246 -15.42 5.51 3.18
N PHE A 247 -14.96 4.29 2.94
CA PHE A 247 -13.92 3.99 1.94
C PHE A 247 -14.40 4.33 0.53
N ALA A 248 -15.59 3.87 0.15
CA ALA A 248 -16.17 4.18 -1.16
C ALA A 248 -16.34 5.70 -1.35
N ALA A 249 -16.89 6.40 -0.35
CA ALA A 249 -17.06 7.85 -0.40
C ALA A 249 -15.71 8.60 -0.51
N ALA A 250 -14.68 8.14 0.16
CA ALA A 250 -13.33 8.72 0.02
C ALA A 250 -12.77 8.57 -1.40
N VAL A 251 -12.96 7.40 -2.02
CA VAL A 251 -12.51 7.14 -3.40
C VAL A 251 -13.27 8.01 -4.39
N GLU A 252 -14.59 8.14 -4.26
CA GLU A 252 -15.40 9.05 -5.09
C GLU A 252 -14.95 10.52 -4.95
N ASN A 253 -14.55 10.93 -3.74
CA ASN A 253 -14.10 12.28 -3.45
C ASN A 253 -12.63 12.56 -3.84
N CYS A 254 -11.84 11.54 -4.17
CA CYS A 254 -10.40 11.69 -4.42
C CYS A 254 -10.07 12.52 -5.68
N GLY A 255 -11.00 12.65 -6.61
CA GLY A 255 -10.83 13.40 -7.86
C GLY A 255 -9.90 12.70 -8.85
N SER A 256 -9.26 13.51 -9.73
CA SER A 256 -8.38 12.97 -10.78
C SER A 256 -6.98 12.68 -10.26
N VAL A 257 -6.57 11.40 -10.33
CA VAL A 257 -5.20 10.95 -10.00
C VAL A 257 -4.14 11.77 -10.73
N GLU A 258 -4.32 12.03 -12.02
CA GLU A 258 -3.35 12.79 -12.82
C GLU A 258 -3.22 14.26 -12.37
N LYS A 259 -4.35 14.91 -12.04
CA LYS A 259 -4.32 16.30 -11.56
C LYS A 259 -3.65 16.38 -10.19
N ASN A 260 -3.99 15.48 -9.30
CA ASN A 260 -3.43 15.38 -7.96
C ASN A 260 -1.92 15.10 -8.01
N LEU A 261 -1.49 14.17 -8.85
CA LEU A 261 -0.08 13.87 -9.06
C LEU A 261 0.70 15.07 -9.58
N LYS A 262 0.16 15.81 -10.57
CA LYS A 262 0.77 17.04 -11.10
C LYS A 262 0.87 18.13 -10.03
N TYR A 263 -0.16 18.29 -9.21
CA TYR A 263 -0.15 19.27 -8.12
C TYR A 263 0.92 18.91 -7.07
N THR A 264 0.91 17.67 -6.59
CA THR A 264 1.86 17.22 -5.58
C THR A 264 3.30 17.22 -6.09
N ALA A 265 3.52 16.98 -7.40
CA ALA A 265 4.83 17.08 -8.03
C ALA A 265 5.38 18.52 -7.95
N LYS A 266 4.54 19.55 -8.12
CA LYS A 266 4.97 20.96 -7.97
C LYS A 266 5.37 21.27 -6.52
N LEU A 267 4.61 20.76 -5.54
CA LEU A 267 4.94 20.94 -4.12
C LEU A 267 6.26 20.25 -3.78
N ASN A 268 6.42 18.99 -4.23
CA ASN A 268 7.63 18.19 -3.97
C ASN A 268 8.87 18.83 -4.61
N LEU A 269 8.75 19.32 -5.85
CA LEU A 269 9.86 20.00 -6.51
C LEU A 269 10.32 21.22 -5.71
N ARG A 270 9.38 22.11 -5.32
CA ARG A 270 9.70 23.29 -4.50
C ARG A 270 10.33 22.89 -3.17
N LEU A 271 9.80 21.84 -2.52
CA LEU A 271 10.36 21.34 -1.27
C LEU A 271 11.80 20.83 -1.45
N ARG A 272 12.07 20.04 -2.50
CA ARG A 272 13.42 19.56 -2.83
C ARG A 272 14.40 20.70 -3.11
N GLU A 273 13.97 21.74 -3.85
CA GLU A 273 14.81 22.91 -4.13
C GLU A 273 15.19 23.61 -2.83
N ARG A 274 14.22 23.86 -1.95
CA ARG A 274 14.49 24.53 -0.65
C ARG A 274 15.35 23.68 0.28
N ILE A 275 15.16 22.36 0.31
CA ILE A 275 15.98 21.46 1.13
C ILE A 275 17.44 21.47 0.66
N LYS A 276 17.70 21.51 -0.65
CA LYS A 276 19.05 21.54 -1.21
C LYS A 276 19.84 22.79 -0.82
N GLU A 277 19.17 23.89 -0.43
CA GLU A 277 19.79 25.12 0.04
C GLU A 277 20.27 25.04 1.52
N ILE A 278 19.85 24.02 2.27
CA ILE A 278 20.14 23.85 3.70
C ILE A 278 21.38 22.96 3.87
N PRO A 279 22.52 23.51 4.36
CA PRO A 279 23.70 22.69 4.62
C PRO A 279 23.42 21.57 5.62
N GLY A 280 24.02 20.40 5.42
CA GLY A 280 23.86 19.24 6.30
C GLY A 280 22.52 18.52 6.17
N VAL A 281 21.70 18.83 5.15
CA VAL A 281 20.47 18.10 4.85
C VAL A 281 20.63 17.34 3.54
N HIS A 282 20.33 16.04 3.59
CA HIS A 282 20.51 15.11 2.48
C HIS A 282 19.19 14.47 2.08
N ILE A 283 18.85 14.47 0.81
CA ILE A 283 17.67 13.77 0.28
C ILE A 283 18.02 12.31 0.03
N ASN A 284 17.25 11.39 0.63
CA ASN A 284 17.38 9.94 0.47
C ASN A 284 16.43 9.37 -0.59
N SER A 285 15.32 10.06 -0.86
CA SER A 285 14.35 9.65 -1.88
C SER A 285 14.89 9.77 -3.29
N PRO A 286 14.64 8.80 -4.19
CA PRO A 286 14.97 8.89 -5.62
C PRO A 286 14.44 10.18 -6.26
N GLU A 287 15.04 10.59 -7.37
CA GLU A 287 14.52 11.73 -8.13
C GLU A 287 13.16 11.44 -8.77
N ASN A 288 12.94 10.20 -9.18
CA ASN A 288 11.70 9.69 -9.77
C ASN A 288 10.73 9.11 -8.71
N ALA A 289 10.94 9.37 -7.42
CA ALA A 289 10.03 8.93 -6.36
C ALA A 289 8.61 9.48 -6.56
N LEU A 290 7.62 8.77 -6.02
CA LEU A 290 6.25 9.28 -5.93
C LEU A 290 6.27 10.64 -5.21
N PRO A 291 5.78 11.73 -5.83
CA PRO A 291 5.93 13.09 -5.28
C PRO A 291 5.24 13.33 -3.93
N TYR A 292 4.40 12.42 -3.50
CA TYR A 292 3.77 12.47 -2.18
C TYR A 292 4.74 12.18 -1.03
N ILE A 293 5.93 11.62 -1.30
CA ILE A 293 6.86 11.16 -0.27
C ILE A 293 8.24 11.72 -0.53
N ILE A 294 8.87 12.27 0.51
CA ILE A 294 10.29 12.62 0.52
C ILE A 294 10.91 12.19 1.84
N ASN A 295 12.02 11.49 1.75
CA ASN A 295 12.86 11.09 2.88
C ASN A 295 14.13 11.91 2.87
N ILE A 296 14.49 12.48 4.01
CA ILE A 296 15.70 13.28 4.18
C ILE A 296 16.43 12.87 5.44
N SER A 297 17.72 13.10 5.49
CA SER A 297 18.55 12.99 6.72
C SER A 297 19.11 14.35 7.08
N ILE A 298 19.20 14.66 8.37
CA ILE A 298 19.76 15.90 8.90
C ILE A 298 20.99 15.55 9.71
N ASP A 299 22.17 16.02 9.29
CA ASP A 299 23.43 15.69 9.95
C ASP A 299 23.38 16.03 11.44
N GLU A 300 23.96 15.13 12.25
CA GLU A 300 24.11 15.26 13.71
C GLU A 300 22.80 15.35 14.52
N ILE A 301 21.62 15.32 13.88
CA ILE A 301 20.33 15.42 14.56
C ILE A 301 19.58 14.09 14.47
N PRO A 302 19.43 13.34 15.57
CA PRO A 302 18.63 12.11 15.57
C PRO A 302 17.18 12.36 15.11
N SER A 303 16.63 11.41 14.35
CA SER A 303 15.27 11.51 13.80
C SER A 303 14.19 11.82 14.84
N GLN A 304 14.31 11.24 16.05
CA GLN A 304 13.37 11.48 17.15
C GLN A 304 13.41 12.94 17.63
N VAL A 305 14.60 13.56 17.68
CA VAL A 305 14.77 14.97 18.06
C VAL A 305 14.09 15.84 17.01
N SER A 306 14.31 15.58 15.72
CA SER A 306 13.65 16.28 14.62
C SER A 306 12.13 16.17 14.70
N VAL A 307 11.58 14.97 14.86
CA VAL A 307 10.13 14.75 14.97
C VAL A 307 9.54 15.53 16.15
N ASN A 308 10.18 15.49 17.31
CA ASN A 308 9.73 16.23 18.49
C ASN A 308 9.77 17.75 18.26
N PHE A 309 10.87 18.26 17.70
CA PHE A 309 11.02 19.70 17.40
C PHE A 309 9.94 20.19 16.43
N PHE A 310 9.73 19.48 15.33
CA PHE A 310 8.69 19.83 14.35
C PHE A 310 7.29 19.76 14.98
N SER A 311 7.00 18.72 15.74
CA SER A 311 5.71 18.55 16.43
C SER A 311 5.42 19.70 17.42
N MET A 312 6.42 20.16 18.19
CA MET A 312 6.28 21.32 19.09
C MET A 312 5.99 22.61 18.33
N ASN A 313 6.34 22.69 17.06
CA ASN A 313 6.08 23.83 16.17
C ASN A 313 4.84 23.61 15.27
N GLY A 314 4.00 22.61 15.57
CA GLY A 314 2.77 22.35 14.83
C GLY A 314 2.96 21.68 13.46
N VAL A 315 4.14 21.13 13.18
CA VAL A 315 4.45 20.38 11.94
C VAL A 315 4.58 18.90 12.27
N TYR A 316 3.73 18.08 11.70
CA TYR A 316 3.68 16.64 11.98
C TYR A 316 4.30 15.84 10.85
N ILE A 317 5.45 15.25 11.14
CA ILE A 317 6.25 14.39 10.24
C ILE A 317 6.54 13.06 10.92
N SER A 318 7.13 12.12 10.21
CA SER A 318 7.49 10.80 10.75
C SER A 318 9.00 10.59 10.76
N ALA A 319 9.50 9.83 11.73
CA ALA A 319 10.84 9.24 11.61
C ALA A 319 10.85 8.27 10.41
N GLY A 320 11.98 8.16 9.72
CA GLY A 320 12.13 7.32 8.52
C GLY A 320 11.73 5.85 8.76
N SER A 321 11.79 5.39 10.00
CA SER A 321 11.44 4.04 10.45
C SER A 321 10.24 4.03 11.42
N ALA A 322 9.14 4.65 11.06
CA ALA A 322 7.97 4.89 11.94
C ALA A 322 7.37 3.67 12.66
N CYS A 323 7.74 2.45 12.29
CA CYS A 323 7.20 1.21 12.89
C CYS A 323 8.20 0.40 13.71
N SER A 324 9.48 0.76 13.77
CA SER A 324 10.51 -0.07 14.40
C SER A 324 10.95 0.51 15.75
N LYS A 325 10.32 0.07 16.82
CA LYS A 325 10.73 0.34 18.22
C LYS A 325 12.23 0.05 18.41
N GLY A 326 13.08 1.05 18.15
CA GLY A 326 14.52 0.96 18.39
C GLY A 326 15.35 0.24 17.30
N HIS A 327 14.78 -0.12 16.15
CA HIS A 327 15.51 -0.68 15.02
C HIS A 327 15.64 0.32 13.88
N ARG A 328 16.79 0.33 13.21
CA ARG A 328 17.03 1.12 11.98
C ARG A 328 16.11 0.66 10.86
N SER A 329 15.77 1.58 9.96
CA SER A 329 15.00 1.27 8.76
C SER A 329 15.69 0.21 7.88
N ASN A 330 15.02 -0.92 7.65
CA ASN A 330 15.50 -1.95 6.73
C ASN A 330 15.58 -1.42 5.28
N VAL A 331 14.69 -0.53 4.90
CA VAL A 331 14.67 0.12 3.58
C VAL A 331 15.96 0.91 3.36
N LEU A 332 16.30 1.83 4.27
CA LEU A 332 17.49 2.66 4.16
C LEU A 332 18.77 1.84 4.29
N GLN A 333 18.77 0.76 5.10
CA GLN A 333 19.88 -0.19 5.17
C GLN A 333 20.08 -0.93 3.84
N SER A 334 18.98 -1.42 3.24
CA SER A 334 19.03 -2.11 1.94
C SER A 334 19.51 -1.22 0.80
N MET A 335 19.28 0.09 0.91
CA MET A 335 19.82 1.10 -0.01
C MET A 335 21.32 1.38 0.23
N GLY A 336 21.92 0.83 1.29
CA GLY A 336 23.33 1.04 1.63
C GLY A 336 23.64 2.39 2.27
N LEU A 337 22.66 3.07 2.86
CA LEU A 337 22.91 4.33 3.54
C LEU A 337 23.77 4.09 4.80
N PRO A 338 24.71 5.01 5.12
CA PRO A 338 25.51 4.90 6.33
C PRO A 338 24.62 5.07 7.60
N PRO A 339 25.03 4.47 8.73
CA PRO A 339 24.27 4.47 9.97
C PRO A 339 23.79 5.86 10.42
N ASP A 340 24.66 6.87 10.35
CA ASP A 340 24.36 8.24 10.80
C ASP A 340 23.22 8.87 9.98
N ARG A 341 23.20 8.60 8.66
CA ARG A 341 22.11 9.05 7.79
C ARG A 341 20.80 8.31 8.07
N ILE A 342 20.86 7.03 8.43
CA ILE A 342 19.66 6.26 8.80
C ILE A 342 19.09 6.75 10.12
N ASP A 343 19.94 7.01 11.11
CA ASP A 343 19.52 7.43 12.45
C ASP A 343 18.95 8.86 12.49
N SER A 344 19.33 9.69 11.52
CA SER A 344 18.85 11.07 11.36
C SER A 344 17.71 11.19 10.31
N ALA A 345 17.25 10.07 9.72
CA ALA A 345 16.28 10.10 8.64
C ALA A 345 14.87 10.46 9.12
N ILE A 346 14.22 11.39 8.43
CA ILE A 346 12.82 11.75 8.61
C ILE A 346 12.07 11.63 7.27
N ARG A 347 10.78 11.33 7.36
CA ARG A 347 9.90 11.27 6.20
C ARG A 347 8.87 12.39 6.26
N ILE A 348 8.76 13.13 5.18
CA ILE A 348 7.73 14.13 4.92
C ILE A 348 6.80 13.56 3.87
N SER A 349 5.50 13.52 4.14
CA SER A 349 4.54 12.99 3.18
C SER A 349 3.34 13.92 3.00
N LEU A 350 3.18 14.35 1.75
CA LEU A 350 2.19 15.30 1.26
C LEU A 350 0.83 14.63 1.02
N SER A 351 -0.20 15.43 0.87
CA SER A 351 -1.51 15.00 0.37
C SER A 351 -2.05 16.04 -0.63
N ASN A 352 -3.20 15.76 -1.21
CA ASN A 352 -3.89 16.70 -2.10
C ASN A 352 -4.37 17.95 -1.36
N ASP A 353 -4.49 17.87 -0.02
CA ASP A 353 -4.91 18.99 0.84
C ASP A 353 -3.72 19.81 1.35
N THR A 354 -2.49 19.41 1.06
CA THR A 354 -1.28 20.18 1.42
C THR A 354 -1.23 21.44 0.58
N SER A 355 -1.21 22.62 1.23
CA SER A 355 -1.07 23.91 0.54
C SER A 355 0.41 24.27 0.32
N ILE A 356 0.64 25.26 -0.54
CA ILE A 356 1.98 25.77 -0.83
C ILE A 356 2.47 26.76 0.23
N ASP A 357 1.53 27.32 0.98
CA ASP A 357 1.74 28.31 2.05
C ASP A 357 2.00 27.59 3.38
#